data_6e121ea6eea2803593c77c0c1f2e6ef7
#
_entry.id   6e121ea6eea2803593c77c0c1f2e6ef7
#
_cell.length_a   1.000
_cell.length_b   1.000
_cell.length_c   1.000
_cell.angle_alpha   90.00
_cell.angle_beta   90.00
_cell.angle_gamma   90.00
#
_symmetry.space_group_name_H-M   'P 1'
#
loop_
_entity.id
_entity.type
_entity.pdbx_description
1 polymer ?
#
loop_
_entity_poly.entity_id
_entity_poly.type
_entity_poly.pdbx_seq_one_letter_code
_entity_poly.pdbx_strand_id
1 'polypeptide(L)'
;SIVYDRDSLNSDGIRFSYPFAWINGKSYVFVVGNYRKLHNKNDKPTKVDYAVLTRRYYNQLSDLPDYFDADTVIIPREIYKERRDTLIDYARKNKIPFRAD
;
A
#
# COMPACT_ATOMS: atom_id res chain seq x y z
N SER A 1 -18.92 -6.76 -9.08
CA SER A 1 -18.11 -6.09 -8.11
C SER A 1 -18.99 -5.42 -7.11
N ILE A 2 -18.49 -5.33 -5.96
CA ILE A 2 -19.15 -4.52 -4.99
C ILE A 2 -19.14 -3.14 -5.53
N VAL A 3 -20.32 -2.70 -5.71
CA VAL A 3 -20.45 -1.33 -6.05
C VAL A 3 -20.27 -0.59 -4.77
N TYR A 4 -19.08 -0.15 -4.59
CA TYR A 4 -18.99 0.87 -3.62
C TYR A 4 -19.66 2.05 -4.20
N ASP A 5 -20.54 2.55 -3.51
CA ASP A 5 -20.88 3.90 -3.72
C ASP A 5 -19.67 4.69 -3.23
N ARG A 6 -18.83 5.02 -4.16
CA ARG A 6 -17.61 5.73 -3.84
C ARG A 6 -17.86 7.10 -3.26
N ASP A 7 -19.04 7.61 -3.52
CA ASP A 7 -19.43 8.91 -3.02
C ASP A 7 -20.06 8.81 -1.66
N SER A 8 -20.32 7.60 -1.23
CA SER A 8 -20.90 7.36 0.06
C SER A 8 -19.77 7.19 1.06
N LEU A 9 -19.54 8.25 1.80
CA LEU A 9 -18.68 8.19 2.94
C LEU A 9 -19.53 7.69 4.09
N ASN A 10 -19.15 6.58 4.68
CA ASN A 10 -19.92 6.10 5.80
C ASN A 10 -19.71 6.99 7.02
N SER A 11 -20.50 6.79 8.06
CA SER A 11 -20.47 7.63 9.25
C SER A 11 -19.13 7.61 9.99
N ASP A 12 -18.28 6.61 9.70
CA ASP A 12 -16.97 6.49 10.34
C ASP A 12 -15.87 7.21 9.57
N GLY A 13 -16.23 7.90 8.48
CA GLY A 13 -15.22 8.59 7.68
C GLY A 13 -14.39 7.65 6.84
N ILE A 14 -14.94 6.52 6.44
CA ILE A 14 -14.25 5.52 5.63
C ILE A 14 -14.87 5.45 4.25
N ARG A 15 -14.01 5.45 3.25
CA ARG A 15 -14.42 5.28 1.86
C ARG A 15 -13.46 4.31 1.19
N PHE A 16 -13.99 3.41 0.39
CA PHE A 16 -13.20 2.44 -0.34
C PHE A 16 -13.37 2.58 -1.84
N SER A 17 -12.27 2.44 -2.55
CA SER A 17 -12.24 2.26 -4.00
C SER A 17 -11.03 1.38 -4.28
N TYR A 18 -11.24 0.07 -4.29
CA TYR A 18 -10.17 -0.91 -4.38
C TYR A 18 -9.17 -0.55 -5.49
N PRO A 19 -7.86 -0.57 -5.26
CA PRO A 19 -7.18 -0.99 -4.02
C PRO A 19 -6.96 0.14 -2.99
N PHE A 20 -7.70 1.22 -3.09
CA PHE A 20 -7.53 2.39 -2.24
C PHE A 20 -8.57 2.47 -1.14
N ALA A 21 -8.19 3.11 -0.05
CA ALA A 21 -9.11 3.46 1.02
C ALA A 21 -8.76 4.85 1.54
N TRP A 22 -9.76 5.54 2.02
CA TRP A 22 -9.61 6.83 2.70
C TRP A 22 -10.25 6.67 4.06
N ILE A 23 -9.44 6.87 5.10
CA ILE A 23 -9.88 6.66 6.47
C ILE A 23 -9.49 7.89 7.26
N ASN A 24 -10.48 8.60 7.74
CA ASN A 24 -10.27 9.83 8.53
C ASN A 24 -9.31 10.80 7.84
N GLY A 25 -9.49 10.99 6.55
CA GLY A 25 -8.69 11.94 5.77
C GLY A 25 -7.33 11.44 5.34
N LYS A 26 -6.97 10.20 5.64
CA LYS A 26 -5.71 9.61 5.19
C LYS A 26 -5.96 8.63 4.07
N SER A 27 -5.08 8.64 3.08
CA SER A 27 -5.18 7.75 1.94
C SER A 27 -4.29 6.53 2.13
N TYR A 28 -4.82 5.38 1.75
CA TYR A 28 -4.14 4.10 1.83
C TYR A 28 -4.24 3.40 0.49
N VAL A 29 -3.18 2.69 0.11
CA VAL A 29 -3.27 1.71 -0.97
C VAL A 29 -2.89 0.36 -0.41
N PHE A 30 -3.70 -0.65 -0.73
CA PHE A 30 -3.39 -2.03 -0.36
C PHE A 30 -2.64 -2.66 -1.52
N VAL A 31 -1.35 -2.92 -1.31
CA VAL A 31 -0.49 -3.38 -2.39
C VAL A 31 -0.62 -4.88 -2.51
N VAL A 32 -1.42 -5.30 -3.46
CA VAL A 32 -1.67 -6.72 -3.73
C VAL A 32 -0.56 -7.28 -4.63
N GLY A 33 -0.49 -8.61 -4.71
CA GLY A 33 0.62 -9.26 -5.41
C GLY A 33 0.73 -8.91 -6.89
N ASN A 34 -0.38 -8.55 -7.52
CA ASN A 34 -0.39 -8.19 -8.93
C ASN A 34 -0.59 -6.70 -9.18
N TYR A 35 -0.17 -5.87 -8.23
CA TYR A 35 -0.42 -4.43 -8.32
C TYR A 35 0.14 -3.81 -9.59
N ARG A 36 1.20 -4.37 -10.15
CA ARG A 36 1.79 -3.87 -11.39
C ARG A 36 0.83 -3.92 -12.56
N LYS A 37 -0.10 -4.87 -12.55
CA LYS A 37 -1.09 -5.01 -13.61
C LYS A 37 -2.23 -4.01 -13.47
N LEU A 38 -2.35 -3.41 -12.30
CA LEU A 38 -3.41 -2.45 -11.99
C LEU A 38 -3.00 -1.02 -12.30
N HIS A 39 -1.74 -0.82 -12.69
CA HIS A 39 -1.21 0.49 -12.96
C HIS A 39 -0.50 0.55 -14.29
N ASN A 40 -0.61 1.68 -14.95
CA ASN A 40 0.21 1.96 -16.10
C ASN A 40 1.55 2.50 -15.60
N LYS A 41 2.61 1.79 -15.90
CA LYS A 41 3.96 2.14 -15.46
C LYS A 41 4.42 3.51 -15.97
N ASN A 42 3.84 3.98 -17.07
CA ASN A 42 4.18 5.27 -17.65
C ASN A 42 3.51 6.44 -16.94
N ASP A 43 2.56 6.15 -16.07
CA ASP A 43 1.90 7.20 -15.30
C ASP A 43 2.78 7.59 -14.13
N LYS A 44 2.57 8.82 -13.65
CA LYS A 44 3.25 9.25 -12.44
C LYS A 44 2.81 8.38 -11.27
N PRO A 45 3.71 8.11 -10.32
CA PRO A 45 3.32 7.39 -9.11
C PRO A 45 2.16 8.09 -8.40
N THR A 46 1.22 7.29 -7.95
CA THR A 46 0.08 7.81 -7.21
C THR A 46 0.50 8.14 -5.79
N LYS A 47 0.21 9.36 -5.36
CA LYS A 47 0.55 9.78 -4.01
C LYS A 47 -0.46 9.24 -3.02
N VAL A 48 0.05 8.62 -1.96
CA VAL A 48 -0.77 8.12 -0.86
C VAL A 48 -0.05 8.38 0.47
N ASP A 49 -0.81 8.44 1.54
CA ASP A 49 -0.21 8.55 2.87
C ASP A 49 0.43 7.23 3.27
N TYR A 50 -0.25 6.13 3.02
CA TYR A 50 0.22 4.82 3.44
C TYR A 50 0.11 3.80 2.31
N ALA A 51 1.19 3.06 2.10
CA ALA A 51 1.16 1.87 1.25
C ALA A 51 1.21 0.65 2.17
N VAL A 52 0.12 -0.10 2.20
CA VAL A 52 -0.01 -1.26 3.09
C VAL A 52 0.34 -2.50 2.29
N LEU A 53 1.44 -3.14 2.61
CA LEU A 53 1.79 -4.39 1.98
C LEU A 53 0.82 -5.47 2.44
N THR A 54 0.47 -6.36 1.54
CA THR A 54 -0.45 -7.43 1.86
C THR A 54 0.29 -8.75 1.94
N ARG A 55 -0.40 -9.75 2.48
CA ARG A 55 0.15 -11.07 2.69
C ARG A 55 0.80 -11.66 1.44
N ARG A 56 0.29 -11.33 0.27
CA ARG A 56 0.78 -11.87 -1.00
C ARG A 56 1.67 -10.90 -1.76
N TYR A 57 2.30 -10.01 -1.06
CA TYR A 57 3.25 -9.11 -1.68
C TYR A 57 4.58 -9.85 -1.91
N TYR A 58 4.88 -10.16 -3.16
CA TYR A 58 6.09 -10.90 -3.50
C TYR A 58 7.10 -10.08 -4.26
N ASN A 59 6.76 -8.84 -4.61
CA ASN A 59 7.65 -7.99 -5.36
C ASN A 59 8.70 -7.35 -4.45
N GLN A 60 9.75 -6.83 -5.06
CA GLN A 60 10.76 -6.14 -4.30
C GLN A 60 10.28 -4.76 -3.91
N LEU A 61 10.67 -4.33 -2.72
CA LEU A 61 10.26 -3.03 -2.23
C LEU A 61 10.80 -1.89 -3.08
N SER A 62 11.92 -2.11 -3.77
CA SER A 62 12.49 -1.13 -4.69
C SER A 62 11.59 -0.80 -5.88
N ASP A 63 10.64 -1.68 -6.22
CA ASP A 63 9.71 -1.44 -7.31
C ASP A 63 8.56 -0.51 -6.92
N LEU A 64 8.27 -0.43 -5.65
CA LEU A 64 7.08 0.26 -5.17
C LEU A 64 7.02 1.75 -5.55
N PRO A 65 8.13 2.50 -5.46
CA PRO A 65 8.09 3.93 -5.80
C PRO A 65 7.78 4.24 -7.26
N ASP A 66 7.89 3.26 -8.14
CA ASP A 66 7.50 3.45 -9.53
C ASP A 66 5.99 3.58 -9.68
N TYR A 67 5.24 3.12 -8.71
CA TYR A 67 3.78 3.06 -8.75
C TYR A 67 3.11 3.94 -7.70
N PHE A 68 3.71 4.05 -6.53
CA PHE A 68 3.14 4.79 -5.41
C PHE A 68 4.18 5.65 -4.72
N ASP A 69 3.82 6.91 -4.53
CA ASP A 69 4.62 7.83 -3.72
C ASP A 69 3.97 7.85 -2.33
N ALA A 70 4.43 6.97 -1.46
CA ALA A 70 3.86 6.79 -0.14
C ALA A 70 4.71 7.49 0.92
N ASP A 71 4.03 8.15 1.85
CA ASP A 71 4.74 8.75 2.99
C ASP A 71 5.27 7.67 3.93
N THR A 72 4.54 6.60 4.09
CA THR A 72 4.93 5.50 4.97
C THR A 72 4.48 4.17 4.38
N VAL A 73 5.35 3.18 4.45
CA VAL A 73 5.03 1.80 4.07
C VAL A 73 4.67 1.03 5.34
N ILE A 74 3.54 0.35 5.32
CA ILE A 74 3.12 -0.48 6.44
C ILE A 74 3.41 -1.93 6.10
N ILE A 75 4.22 -2.58 6.92
CA ILE A 75 4.62 -3.97 6.75
C ILE A 75 3.90 -4.78 7.82
N PRO A 76 2.80 -5.45 7.47
CA PRO A 76 1.96 -6.07 8.49
C PRO A 76 2.53 -7.41 8.97
N ARG A 77 2.05 -7.80 10.14
CA ARG A 77 2.48 -9.03 10.79
C ARG A 77 2.08 -10.28 10.03
N GLU A 78 1.07 -10.20 9.20
CA GLU A 78 0.58 -11.35 8.44
C GLU A 78 1.52 -11.81 7.34
N ILE A 79 2.50 -11.00 6.95
CA ILE A 79 3.57 -11.43 6.06
C ILE A 79 4.47 -12.35 6.89
N TYR A 80 4.80 -13.53 6.37
CA TYR A 80 5.56 -14.49 7.16
C TYR A 80 6.95 -13.94 7.49
N LYS A 81 7.49 -14.42 8.60
CA LYS A 81 8.60 -13.79 9.30
C LYS A 81 9.83 -13.52 8.45
N GLU A 82 10.26 -14.51 7.68
CA GLU A 82 11.51 -14.36 6.89
C GLU A 82 11.34 -13.28 5.83
N ARG A 83 10.23 -13.28 5.16
CA ARG A 83 9.94 -12.28 4.15
C ARG A 83 9.80 -10.89 4.78
N ARG A 84 9.12 -10.84 5.89
CA ARG A 84 8.89 -9.61 6.62
C ARG A 84 10.22 -9.00 7.10
N ASP A 85 11.11 -9.83 7.63
CA ASP A 85 12.41 -9.37 8.08
C ASP A 85 13.24 -8.80 6.92
N THR A 86 13.16 -9.42 5.76
CA THR A 86 13.83 -8.92 4.55
C THR A 86 13.29 -7.55 4.15
N LEU A 87 11.98 -7.38 4.18
CA LEU A 87 11.36 -6.11 3.83
C LEU A 87 11.74 -5.01 4.81
N ILE A 88 11.71 -5.31 6.10
CA ILE A 88 12.09 -4.35 7.13
C ILE A 88 13.56 -3.95 6.99
N ASP A 89 14.43 -4.92 6.74
CA ASP A 89 15.85 -4.67 6.58
C ASP A 89 16.12 -3.77 5.39
N TYR A 90 15.46 -4.05 4.27
CA TYR A 90 15.58 -3.22 3.09
C TYR A 90 15.09 -1.80 3.34
N ALA A 91 13.96 -1.66 4.01
CA ALA A 91 13.41 -0.34 4.31
C ALA A 91 14.37 0.47 5.19
N ARG A 92 14.96 -0.15 6.18
CA ARG A 92 15.94 0.52 7.04
C ARG A 92 17.16 0.96 6.25
N LYS A 93 17.73 0.07 5.47
CA LYS A 93 18.96 0.36 4.72
C LYS A 93 18.77 1.46 3.70
N ASN A 94 17.58 1.56 3.16
CA ASN A 94 17.27 2.53 2.12
C ASN A 94 16.50 3.73 2.64
N LYS A 95 16.39 3.86 3.94
CA LYS A 95 15.74 4.99 4.61
C LYS A 95 14.31 5.23 4.13
N ILE A 96 13.59 4.15 3.86
CA ILE A 96 12.19 4.21 3.50
C ILE A 96 11.40 4.28 4.79
N PRO A 97 10.59 5.32 4.99
CA PRO A 97 9.75 5.40 6.18
C PRO A 97 8.81 4.20 6.22
N PHE A 98 8.82 3.46 7.32
CA PHE A 98 7.97 2.29 7.43
C PHE A 98 7.48 2.11 8.85
N ARG A 99 6.42 1.35 8.96
CA ARG A 99 5.88 0.91 10.24
C ARG A 99 5.65 -0.59 10.15
N ALA A 100 6.18 -1.32 11.12
CA ALA A 100 6.05 -2.77 11.17
C ALA A 100 5.19 -3.12 12.37
N ASP A 101 4.04 -3.69 12.12
CA ASP A 101 3.09 -4.04 13.19
C ASP A 101 3.27 -5.48 13.66
#